data_c7824750db40859aa96eb81c0d28696d
#
_entry.id   c7824750db40859aa96eb81c0d28696d
#
_cell.length_a   1.000
_cell.length_b   1.000
_cell.length_c   1.000
_cell.angle_alpha   90.00
_cell.angle_beta   90.00
_cell.angle_gamma   90.00
#
_symmetry.space_group_name_H-M   'P 1'
#
loop_
_entity.id
_entity.type
_entity.pdbx_description
1 polymer ?
#
loop_
_entity_poly.entity_id
_entity_poly.type
_entity_poly.pdbx_seq_one_letter_code
_entity_poly.pdbx_strand_id
1 'polypeptide(L)'
;MRQLRTVIRSMLTSEGSIVAMDDATIVWKPKVGRNKRVRIEAPASVLLGLIGPRGMVDRIVAGDEYGGVNLISLANMEVIDRFVVGKSKVRSLCVSSISGESILVGCENGSVHMVGQNVPNRVVDLFELDGPASALRVVGQDLHIQQGWERKIVSWTGKPSLLLA
;
A
#
# COMPACT_ATOMS: atom_id res chain seq x y z
N MET A 1 -1.97 -27.08 -20.39
CA MET A 1 -1.09 -25.91 -20.68
C MET A 1 -0.76 -25.18 -19.39
N ARG A 2 0.51 -25.01 -19.05
CA ARG A 2 0.88 -24.10 -17.96
C ARG A 2 0.58 -22.68 -18.41
N GLN A 3 -0.32 -22.01 -17.71
CA GLN A 3 -0.55 -20.60 -17.91
C GLN A 3 0.71 -19.84 -17.50
N LEU A 4 1.29 -19.08 -18.42
CA LEU A 4 2.47 -18.26 -18.13
C LEU A 4 2.05 -17.14 -17.18
N ARG A 5 2.65 -17.10 -15.99
CA ARG A 5 2.46 -16.02 -15.02
C ARG A 5 3.28 -14.83 -15.45
N THR A 6 2.67 -13.66 -15.44
CA THR A 6 3.32 -12.40 -15.79
C THR A 6 3.56 -11.56 -14.55
N VAL A 7 4.76 -10.99 -14.44
CA VAL A 7 5.08 -10.00 -13.42
C VAL A 7 4.38 -8.70 -13.76
N ILE A 8 3.59 -8.19 -12.82
CA ILE A 8 2.84 -6.93 -12.98
C ILE A 8 3.40 -5.79 -12.13
N ARG A 9 4.04 -6.10 -11.00
CA ARG A 9 4.70 -5.12 -10.12
C ARG A 9 5.94 -5.77 -9.52
N SER A 10 6.94 -4.95 -9.24
CA SER A 10 8.14 -5.40 -8.54
C SER A 10 8.70 -4.30 -7.66
N MET A 11 9.42 -4.69 -6.63
CA MET A 11 10.07 -3.77 -5.70
C MET A 11 11.41 -4.36 -5.29
N LEU A 12 12.44 -3.52 -5.26
CA LEU A 12 13.76 -3.89 -4.74
C LEU A 12 13.91 -3.43 -3.30
N THR A 13 14.55 -4.27 -2.51
CA THR A 13 14.99 -3.95 -1.14
C THR A 13 16.48 -4.27 -1.02
N SER A 14 17.11 -3.85 0.09
CA SER A 14 18.49 -4.22 0.37
C SER A 14 18.71 -5.74 0.51
N GLU A 15 17.66 -6.47 0.88
CA GLU A 15 17.73 -7.91 1.21
C GLU A 15 17.20 -8.82 0.10
N GLY A 16 16.65 -8.27 -0.96
CA GLY A 16 16.09 -9.03 -2.06
C GLY A 16 15.05 -8.26 -2.85
N SER A 17 14.22 -9.00 -3.57
CA SER A 17 13.16 -8.42 -4.38
C SER A 17 11.80 -9.03 -4.09
N ILE A 18 10.77 -8.22 -4.26
CA ILE A 18 9.37 -8.64 -4.16
C ILE A 18 8.76 -8.52 -5.55
N VAL A 19 8.09 -9.57 -5.98
CA VAL A 19 7.49 -9.66 -7.32
C VAL A 19 6.02 -10.02 -7.17
N ALA A 20 5.14 -9.20 -7.71
CA ALA A 20 3.72 -9.46 -7.77
C ALA A 20 3.34 -9.98 -9.17
N MET A 21 2.60 -11.08 -9.20
CA MET A 21 2.19 -11.76 -10.42
C MET A 21 0.72 -11.49 -10.74
N ASP A 22 0.34 -11.67 -11.99
CA ASP A 22 -1.02 -11.46 -12.48
C ASP A 22 -2.07 -12.43 -11.92
N ASP A 23 -1.62 -13.54 -11.30
CA ASP A 23 -2.49 -14.52 -10.64
C ASP A 23 -2.72 -14.25 -9.15
N ALA A 24 -2.42 -13.04 -8.68
CA ALA A 24 -2.49 -12.61 -7.28
C ALA A 24 -1.45 -13.27 -6.36
N THR A 25 -0.41 -13.88 -6.89
CA THR A 25 0.72 -14.40 -6.12
C THR A 25 1.76 -13.29 -5.92
N ILE A 26 2.30 -13.20 -4.70
CA ILE A 26 3.42 -12.33 -4.37
C ILE A 26 4.58 -13.22 -3.94
N VAL A 27 5.75 -13.00 -4.54
CA VAL A 27 6.96 -13.80 -4.29
C VAL A 27 8.02 -12.93 -3.65
N TRP A 28 8.55 -13.37 -2.53
CA TRP A 28 9.74 -12.83 -1.91
C TRP A 28 10.95 -13.63 -2.40
N LYS A 29 11.88 -12.93 -3.03
CA LYS A 29 13.14 -13.49 -3.53
C LYS A 29 14.29 -12.89 -2.72
N PRO A 30 14.64 -13.48 -1.57
CA PRO A 30 15.76 -12.99 -0.77
C PRO A 30 17.09 -13.22 -1.49
N LYS A 31 18.07 -12.37 -1.21
CA LYS A 31 19.46 -12.57 -1.68
C LYS A 31 20.06 -13.85 -1.14
N VAL A 32 19.69 -14.22 0.08
CA VAL A 32 20.13 -15.44 0.77
C VAL A 32 18.91 -16.20 1.26
N GLY A 33 18.82 -17.49 0.92
CA GLY A 33 17.71 -18.34 1.31
C GLY A 33 16.77 -18.64 0.15
N ARG A 34 15.67 -19.34 0.48
CA ARG A 34 14.69 -19.80 -0.50
C ARG A 34 13.64 -18.73 -0.78
N ASN A 35 13.15 -18.71 -2.00
CA ASN A 35 11.98 -17.93 -2.37
C ASN A 35 10.77 -18.39 -1.57
N LYS A 36 9.96 -17.43 -1.13
CA LYS A 36 8.70 -17.66 -0.45
C LYS A 36 7.58 -16.96 -1.21
N ARG A 37 6.37 -17.47 -1.10
CA ARG A 37 5.22 -16.92 -1.80
C ARG A 37 3.99 -16.87 -0.93
N VAL A 38 3.10 -15.95 -1.23
CA VAL A 38 1.77 -15.85 -0.67
C VAL A 38 0.80 -15.48 -1.78
N ARG A 39 -0.43 -15.96 -1.67
CA ARG A 39 -1.51 -15.57 -2.58
C ARG A 39 -2.47 -14.64 -1.85
N ILE A 40 -2.77 -13.51 -2.48
CA ILE A 40 -3.78 -12.55 -1.99
C ILE A 40 -5.06 -12.71 -2.82
N GLU A 41 -6.13 -11.97 -2.48
CA GLU A 41 -7.43 -12.19 -3.11
C GLU A 41 -7.55 -11.63 -4.53
N ALA A 42 -6.75 -10.62 -4.87
CA ALA A 42 -6.73 -10.00 -6.19
C ALA A 42 -5.31 -9.57 -6.56
N PRO A 43 -5.00 -9.41 -7.86
CA PRO A 43 -3.68 -8.97 -8.28
C PRO A 43 -3.28 -7.64 -7.65
N ALA A 44 -2.04 -7.54 -7.19
CA ALA A 44 -1.51 -6.32 -6.61
C ALA A 44 -1.36 -5.24 -7.69
N SER A 45 -1.81 -4.04 -7.39
CA SER A 45 -1.67 -2.86 -8.25
C SER A 45 -0.58 -1.92 -7.78
N VAL A 46 -0.22 -1.99 -6.51
CA VAL A 46 0.84 -1.15 -5.92
C VAL A 46 1.45 -1.89 -4.72
N LEU A 47 2.75 -1.68 -4.51
CA LEU A 47 3.50 -2.27 -3.40
C LEU A 47 4.18 -1.15 -2.61
N LEU A 48 4.21 -1.32 -1.28
CA LEU A 48 4.91 -0.41 -0.37
C LEU A 48 5.70 -1.23 0.64
N GLY A 49 6.99 -0.94 0.80
CA GLY A 49 7.81 -1.54 1.83
C GLY A 49 7.70 -0.80 3.16
N LEU A 50 7.60 -1.54 4.26
CA LEU A 50 7.61 -1.00 5.61
C LEU A 50 8.92 -1.38 6.30
N ILE A 51 9.61 -0.38 6.83
CA ILE A 51 10.88 -0.57 7.52
C ILE A 51 10.61 -0.98 8.95
N GLY A 52 11.23 -2.08 9.36
CA GLY A 52 11.15 -2.61 10.71
C GLY A 52 12.22 -2.06 11.64
N PRO A 53 12.29 -2.58 12.89
CA PRO A 53 13.23 -2.11 13.93
C PRO A 53 14.70 -2.21 13.54
N ARG A 54 15.05 -3.10 12.61
CA ARG A 54 16.43 -3.29 12.15
C ARG A 54 16.85 -2.35 11.02
N GLY A 55 15.98 -1.40 10.62
CA GLY A 55 16.23 -0.49 9.51
C GLY A 55 16.08 -1.11 8.12
N MET A 56 15.53 -2.32 8.04
CA MET A 56 15.28 -3.04 6.78
C MET A 56 13.79 -3.25 6.56
N VAL A 57 13.39 -3.43 5.30
CA VAL A 57 12.01 -3.80 4.98
C VAL A 57 11.73 -5.21 5.52
N ASP A 58 10.79 -5.30 6.45
CA ASP A 58 10.37 -6.57 7.05
C ASP A 58 8.90 -6.93 6.76
N ARG A 59 8.14 -5.97 6.26
CA ARG A 59 6.74 -6.13 5.86
C ARG A 59 6.50 -5.38 4.56
N ILE A 60 5.51 -5.81 3.82
CA ILE A 60 5.04 -5.09 2.64
C ILE A 60 3.54 -4.86 2.72
N VAL A 61 3.11 -3.78 2.12
CA VAL A 61 1.70 -3.49 1.89
C VAL A 61 1.43 -3.65 0.40
N ALA A 62 0.47 -4.48 0.06
CA ALA A 62 0.04 -4.69 -1.31
C ALA A 62 -1.39 -4.17 -1.46
N GLY A 63 -1.55 -3.08 -2.20
CA GLY A 63 -2.86 -2.62 -2.66
C GLY A 63 -3.27 -3.43 -3.87
N ASP A 64 -4.53 -3.82 -3.97
CA ASP A 64 -4.99 -4.66 -5.07
C ASP A 64 -5.99 -3.97 -6.00
N GLU A 65 -6.38 -4.67 -7.05
CA GLU A 65 -7.26 -4.13 -8.10
C GLU A 65 -8.70 -3.92 -7.65
N TYR A 66 -9.10 -4.46 -6.49
CA TYR A 66 -10.48 -4.40 -6.00
C TYR A 66 -10.61 -3.71 -4.64
N GLY A 67 -9.67 -2.83 -4.31
CA GLY A 67 -9.75 -2.02 -3.09
C GLY A 67 -9.27 -2.73 -1.83
N GLY A 68 -8.59 -3.85 -1.96
CA GLY A 68 -7.95 -4.54 -0.84
C GLY A 68 -6.58 -3.92 -0.53
N VAL A 69 -6.24 -3.86 0.75
CA VAL A 69 -4.93 -3.44 1.25
C VAL A 69 -4.42 -4.54 2.15
N ASN A 70 -3.40 -5.24 1.72
CA ASN A 70 -2.89 -6.44 2.38
C ASN A 70 -1.57 -6.13 3.05
N LEU A 71 -1.49 -6.37 4.36
CA LEU A 71 -0.25 -6.27 5.12
C LEU A 71 0.37 -7.66 5.21
N ILE A 72 1.60 -7.80 4.73
CA ILE A 72 2.27 -9.09 4.57
C ILE A 72 3.60 -9.08 5.31
N SER A 73 3.84 -10.11 6.12
CA SER A 73 5.15 -10.35 6.76
C SER A 73 6.09 -11.02 5.77
N LEU A 74 7.29 -10.46 5.57
CA LEU A 74 8.31 -11.10 4.72
C LEU A 74 8.90 -12.34 5.37
N ALA A 75 9.07 -12.34 6.69
CA ALA A 75 9.67 -13.46 7.40
C ALA A 75 8.91 -14.77 7.16
N ASN A 76 7.59 -14.71 7.23
CA ASN A 76 6.71 -15.88 7.10
C ASN A 76 6.01 -15.95 5.74
N MET A 77 6.04 -14.89 4.96
CA MET A 77 5.21 -14.68 3.75
C MET A 77 3.76 -15.05 4.01
N GLU A 78 3.17 -14.36 4.99
CA GLU A 78 1.78 -14.50 5.42
C GLU A 78 1.11 -13.13 5.44
N VAL A 79 -0.18 -13.11 5.07
CA VAL A 79 -1.01 -11.91 5.25
C VAL A 79 -1.29 -11.76 6.74
N ILE A 80 -0.73 -10.69 7.34
CA ILE A 80 -0.93 -10.37 8.76
C ILE A 80 -2.29 -9.73 8.97
N ASP A 81 -2.69 -8.87 8.04
CA ASP A 81 -3.94 -8.13 8.11
C ASP A 81 -4.41 -7.71 6.72
N ARG A 82 -5.70 -7.48 6.60
CA ARG A 82 -6.31 -7.02 5.35
C ARG A 82 -7.38 -5.98 5.65
N PHE A 83 -7.30 -4.87 4.91
CA PHE A 83 -8.27 -3.78 4.96
C PHE A 83 -8.97 -3.68 3.61
N VAL A 84 -10.23 -3.29 3.61
CA VAL A 84 -10.99 -3.06 2.38
C VAL A 84 -11.48 -1.61 2.38
N VAL A 85 -11.01 -0.83 1.42
CA VAL A 85 -11.34 0.60 1.34
C VAL A 85 -12.46 0.89 0.33
N GLY A 86 -12.95 -0.12 -0.34
CA GLY A 86 -13.99 0.00 -1.35
C GLY A 86 -13.83 -1.08 -2.41
N LYS A 87 -14.24 -0.79 -3.63
CA LYS A 87 -14.14 -1.71 -4.77
C LYS A 87 -13.23 -1.18 -5.88
N SER A 88 -12.71 0.03 -5.71
CA SER A 88 -11.86 0.66 -6.70
C SER A 88 -10.42 0.20 -6.55
N LYS A 89 -9.72 0.11 -7.67
CA LYS A 89 -8.30 -0.23 -7.73
C LYS A 89 -7.48 0.73 -6.86
N VAL A 90 -6.59 0.18 -6.03
CA VAL A 90 -5.63 0.97 -5.26
C VAL A 90 -4.53 1.46 -6.20
N ARG A 91 -4.31 2.76 -6.22
CA ARG A 91 -3.32 3.41 -7.10
C ARG A 91 -2.06 3.83 -6.37
N SER A 92 -2.19 4.19 -5.10
CA SER A 92 -1.07 4.72 -4.33
C SER A 92 -1.17 4.37 -2.87
N LEU A 93 -0.03 4.22 -2.24
CA LEU A 93 0.11 3.92 -0.82
C LEU A 93 1.23 4.79 -0.25
N CYS A 94 1.06 5.32 0.95
CA CYS A 94 2.17 5.87 1.70
C CYS A 94 1.97 5.71 3.21
N VAL A 95 3.05 5.71 3.95
CA VAL A 95 3.00 5.65 5.42
C VAL A 95 2.63 7.02 5.95
N SER A 96 1.68 7.08 6.88
CA SER A 96 1.46 8.28 7.67
C SER A 96 2.66 8.48 8.60
N SER A 97 3.30 9.66 8.55
CA SER A 97 4.57 9.92 9.21
C SER A 97 4.50 9.94 10.74
N ILE A 98 3.30 10.06 11.32
CA ILE A 98 3.16 10.35 12.75
C ILE A 98 3.12 9.08 13.59
N SER A 99 2.51 8.00 13.12
CA SER A 99 2.39 6.77 13.92
C SER A 99 3.14 5.57 13.33
N GLY A 100 3.59 5.64 12.08
CA GLY A 100 4.26 4.53 11.40
C GLY A 100 3.39 3.28 11.21
N GLU A 101 2.21 3.24 11.84
CA GLU A 101 1.29 2.10 11.85
C GLU A 101 0.09 2.30 10.94
N SER A 102 -0.12 3.51 10.44
CA SER A 102 -1.22 3.81 9.52
C SER A 102 -0.73 4.07 8.11
N ILE A 103 -1.54 3.66 7.16
CA ILE A 103 -1.24 3.73 5.72
C ILE A 103 -2.30 4.61 5.06
N LEU A 104 -1.84 5.55 4.26
CA LEU A 104 -2.70 6.34 3.38
C LEU A 104 -2.88 5.61 2.05
N VAL A 105 -4.10 5.54 1.58
CA VAL A 105 -4.49 4.74 0.41
C VAL A 105 -5.22 5.65 -0.57
N GLY A 106 -4.69 5.77 -1.77
CA GLY A 106 -5.34 6.48 -2.87
C GLY A 106 -5.87 5.52 -3.91
N CYS A 107 -7.10 5.74 -4.36
CA CYS A 107 -7.80 4.85 -5.28
C CYS A 107 -8.01 5.46 -6.67
N GLU A 108 -8.26 4.61 -7.64
CA GLU A 108 -8.54 4.98 -9.04
C GLU A 108 -9.73 5.93 -9.16
N ASN A 109 -10.76 5.75 -8.32
CA ASN A 109 -11.95 6.60 -8.31
C ASN A 109 -11.75 7.95 -7.63
N GLY A 110 -10.55 8.25 -7.14
CA GLY A 110 -10.25 9.50 -6.44
C GLY A 110 -10.46 9.48 -4.93
N SER A 111 -10.97 8.39 -4.36
CA SER A 111 -11.12 8.29 -2.91
C SER A 111 -9.77 8.12 -2.23
N VAL A 112 -9.60 8.75 -1.08
CA VAL A 112 -8.40 8.64 -0.24
C VAL A 112 -8.82 8.23 1.17
N HIS A 113 -8.16 7.20 1.67
CA HIS A 113 -8.47 6.56 2.94
C HIS A 113 -7.23 6.45 3.82
N MET A 114 -7.46 6.22 5.10
CA MET A 114 -6.39 5.80 6.02
C MET A 114 -6.78 4.46 6.64
N VAL A 115 -5.86 3.52 6.66
CA VAL A 115 -6.06 2.19 7.22
C VAL A 115 -4.99 1.87 8.26
N GLY A 116 -5.32 1.04 9.24
CA GLY A 116 -4.40 0.60 10.27
C GLY A 116 -5.13 0.02 11.46
N GLN A 117 -4.42 -0.73 12.30
CA GLN A 117 -5.00 -1.35 13.50
C GLN A 117 -5.43 -0.30 14.52
N ASN A 118 -4.74 0.83 14.60
CA ASN A 118 -5.02 1.93 15.52
C ASN A 118 -5.89 3.03 14.91
N VAL A 119 -6.34 2.84 13.68
CA VAL A 119 -7.25 3.76 12.99
C VAL A 119 -8.68 3.46 13.45
N PRO A 120 -9.52 4.47 13.75
CA PRO A 120 -10.91 4.24 14.11
C PRO A 120 -11.62 3.38 13.07
N ASN A 121 -12.29 2.32 13.51
CA ASN A 121 -12.93 1.31 12.66
C ASN A 121 -11.98 0.64 11.64
N ARG A 122 -10.67 0.77 11.84
CA ARG A 122 -9.59 0.22 10.99
C ARG A 122 -9.47 0.89 9.62
N VAL A 123 -10.52 1.54 9.14
CA VAL A 123 -10.57 2.27 7.86
C VAL A 123 -11.30 3.58 8.08
N VAL A 124 -10.71 4.68 7.67
CA VAL A 124 -11.33 6.01 7.69
C VAL A 124 -11.29 6.59 6.29
N ASP A 125 -12.43 7.05 5.80
CA ASP A 125 -12.51 7.81 4.56
C ASP A 125 -12.10 9.25 4.84
N LEU A 126 -11.09 9.73 4.13
CA LEU A 126 -10.54 11.07 4.37
C LEU A 126 -11.19 12.11 3.46
N PHE A 127 -11.14 11.90 2.17
CA PHE A 127 -11.72 12.81 1.18
C PHE A 127 -11.82 12.14 -0.19
N GLU A 128 -12.51 12.80 -1.11
CA GLU A 128 -12.61 12.39 -2.50
C GLU A 128 -12.02 13.46 -3.41
N LEU A 129 -11.27 13.01 -4.41
CA LEU A 129 -10.70 13.83 -5.45
C LEU A 129 -11.53 13.69 -6.72
N ASP A 130 -11.34 14.61 -7.65
CA ASP A 130 -12.01 14.59 -8.94
C ASP A 130 -11.38 13.63 -9.96
N GLY A 131 -10.32 12.93 -9.58
CA GLY A 131 -9.63 11.95 -10.41
C GLY A 131 -8.70 11.06 -9.59
N PRO A 132 -8.02 10.09 -10.24
CA PRO A 132 -7.17 9.14 -9.53
C PRO A 132 -6.05 9.80 -8.73
N ALA A 133 -5.85 9.35 -7.49
CA ALA A 133 -4.68 9.70 -6.69
C ALA A 133 -3.51 8.79 -7.12
N SER A 134 -2.74 9.21 -8.11
CA SER A 134 -1.68 8.40 -8.72
C SER A 134 -0.44 8.26 -7.84
N ALA A 135 -0.21 9.20 -6.94
CA ALA A 135 0.84 9.11 -5.93
C ALA A 135 0.47 9.92 -4.69
N LEU A 136 0.87 9.41 -3.54
CA LEU A 136 0.71 10.05 -2.23
C LEU A 136 2.08 10.11 -1.56
N ARG A 137 2.37 11.24 -0.91
CA ARG A 137 3.61 11.41 -0.16
C ARG A 137 3.40 12.37 1.00
N VAL A 138 3.84 11.98 2.18
CA VAL A 138 3.85 12.86 3.34
C VAL A 138 5.22 13.53 3.43
N VAL A 139 5.24 14.87 3.45
CA VAL A 139 6.45 15.68 3.56
C VAL A 139 6.24 16.65 4.72
N GLY A 140 6.92 16.41 5.84
CA GLY A 140 6.70 17.20 7.06
C GLY A 140 5.26 17.11 7.54
N GLN A 141 4.56 18.24 7.56
CA GLN A 141 3.15 18.31 7.94
C GLN A 141 2.20 18.45 6.76
N ASP A 142 2.67 18.12 5.59
CA ASP A 142 1.88 18.23 4.37
C ASP A 142 1.72 16.87 3.69
N LEU A 143 0.53 16.63 3.16
CA LEU A 143 0.25 15.52 2.26
C LEU A 143 0.26 16.03 0.83
N HIS A 144 1.17 15.51 0.04
CA HIS A 144 1.29 15.77 -1.39
C HIS A 144 0.55 14.70 -2.16
N ILE A 145 -0.40 15.12 -3.00
CA ILE A 145 -1.23 14.24 -3.80
C ILE A 145 -0.97 14.54 -5.27
N GLN A 146 -0.52 13.54 -6.00
CA GLN A 146 -0.33 13.66 -7.44
C GLN A 146 -1.58 13.15 -8.17
N GLN A 147 -2.14 13.99 -9.05
CA GLN A 147 -3.25 13.66 -9.92
C GLN A 147 -2.84 13.98 -11.37
N GLY A 148 -2.37 12.98 -12.10
CA GLY A 148 -1.83 13.22 -13.43
C GLY A 148 -0.69 14.24 -13.39
N TRP A 149 -0.89 15.40 -14.01
CA TRP A 149 0.08 16.50 -14.04
C TRP A 149 -0.08 17.49 -12.88
N GLU A 150 -1.17 17.42 -12.14
CA GLU A 150 -1.48 18.32 -11.04
C GLU A 150 -0.99 17.76 -9.71
N ARG A 151 -0.55 18.65 -8.83
CA ARG A 151 -0.20 18.34 -7.46
C ARG A 151 -1.08 19.15 -6.52
N LYS A 152 -1.74 18.49 -5.60
CA LYS A 152 -2.47 19.10 -4.49
C LYS A 152 -1.67 18.91 -3.21
N ILE A 153 -1.61 19.95 -2.38
CA ILE A 153 -0.96 19.91 -1.07
C ILE A 153 -1.97 20.26 -0.02
N VAL A 154 -2.16 19.37 0.95
CA VAL A 154 -3.05 19.59 2.08
C VAL A 154 -2.29 19.41 3.39
N SER A 155 -2.64 20.18 4.42
CA SER A 155 -2.07 19.99 5.75
C SER A 155 -2.40 18.61 6.27
N TRP A 156 -1.39 17.94 6.81
CA TRP A 156 -1.53 16.60 7.34
C TRP A 156 -0.93 16.50 8.75
N THR A 157 -1.78 16.26 9.73
CA THR A 157 -1.37 16.12 11.14
C THR A 157 -1.37 14.66 11.60
N GLY A 158 -1.75 13.74 10.73
CA GLY A 158 -1.95 12.33 11.06
C GLY A 158 -3.27 12.04 11.76
N LYS A 159 -4.12 13.05 11.95
CA LYS A 159 -5.44 12.90 12.60
C LYS A 159 -6.55 13.10 11.58
N PRO A 160 -7.35 12.07 11.28
CA PRO A 160 -8.38 12.15 10.23
C PRO A 160 -9.39 13.28 10.43
N SER A 161 -9.74 13.59 11.68
CA SER A 161 -10.73 14.60 12.02
C SER A 161 -10.37 16.02 11.60
N LEU A 162 -9.11 16.31 11.32
CA LEU A 162 -8.66 17.64 10.92
C LEU A 162 -8.73 17.90 9.41
N LEU A 163 -8.93 16.86 8.62
CA LEU A 163 -9.09 16.98 7.16
C LEU A 163 -10.53 17.25 6.75
N LEU A 164 -11.48 17.03 7.66
CA LEU A 164 -12.91 17.22 7.44
C LEU A 164 -13.42 18.59 7.87
N ALA A 165 -12.56 19.40 8.41
CA ALA A 165 -12.91 20.73 8.89
C ALA A 165 -12.88 21.78 7.77
#